data_19abcf6df9ceaaccbabca00affe8f130
#
_entry.id   19abcf6df9ceaaccbabca00affe8f130
#
_cell.length_a   1.000
_cell.length_b   1.000
_cell.length_c   1.000
_cell.angle_alpha   90.00
_cell.angle_beta   90.00
_cell.angle_gamma   90.00
#
_symmetry.space_group_name_H-M   'P 1'
#
loop_
_entity.id
_entity.type
_entity.pdbx_description
1 polymer ?
#
loop_
_entity_poly.entity_id
_entity_poly.type
_entity_poly.pdbx_seq_one_letter_code
_entity_poly.pdbx_strand_id
1 'polypeptide(L)'
;MTKLSSLISGIIFGVGLTISGMVNPQKVLGFLNIFDAWDPSLMFVMIGAILIFSPLHFTFKRKSRPIFAKSFILPSKKDVDKNLIIGTSLFGIGWGLVGLCPGPAISAISFFNINVYLFVLFMFVGFYLGNFIQNRKN
;
A
#
# COMPACT_ATOMS: atom_id res chain seq x y z
N MET A 1 10.20 -22.90 -0.05
CA MET A 1 10.98 -21.78 -0.62
C MET A 1 10.16 -20.49 -0.70
N THR A 2 8.87 -20.52 -1.04
CA THR A 2 7.99 -19.33 -1.07
C THR A 2 7.88 -18.55 0.25
N LYS A 3 7.78 -19.25 1.38
CA LYS A 3 7.68 -18.59 2.70
C LYS A 3 8.93 -17.79 3.08
N LEU A 4 10.11 -18.31 2.76
CA LEU A 4 11.38 -17.63 3.03
C LEU A 4 11.56 -16.40 2.15
N SER A 5 11.24 -16.49 0.85
CA SER A 5 11.30 -15.34 -0.05
C SER A 5 10.31 -14.24 0.34
N SER A 6 9.11 -14.60 0.80
CA SER A 6 8.13 -13.64 1.31
C SER A 6 8.62 -12.93 2.57
N LEU A 7 9.28 -13.66 3.48
CA LEU A 7 9.85 -13.07 4.69
C LEU A 7 10.97 -12.07 4.35
N ILE A 8 11.90 -12.46 3.48
CA ILE A 8 13.00 -11.58 3.05
C ILE A 8 12.45 -10.32 2.37
N SER A 9 11.48 -10.48 1.45
CA SER A 9 10.85 -9.34 0.78
C SER A 9 10.15 -8.41 1.76
N GLY A 10 9.46 -8.96 2.77
CA GLY A 10 8.80 -8.18 3.82
C GLY A 10 9.79 -7.40 4.69
N ILE A 11 10.93 -8.00 5.04
CA ILE A 11 12.00 -7.31 5.80
C ILE A 11 12.60 -6.17 4.97
N ILE A 12 12.96 -6.41 3.72
CA ILE A 12 13.51 -5.37 2.82
C ILE A 12 12.51 -4.23 2.65
N PHE A 13 11.24 -4.54 2.45
CA PHE A 13 10.17 -3.55 2.33
C PHE A 13 10.01 -2.72 3.62
N GLY A 14 9.96 -3.36 4.78
CA GLY A 14 9.84 -2.69 6.09
C GLY A 14 11.03 -1.77 6.39
N VAL A 15 12.25 -2.23 6.09
CA VAL A 15 13.47 -1.40 6.20
C VAL A 15 13.39 -0.20 5.26
N GLY A 16 12.96 -0.40 4.02
CA GLY A 16 12.76 0.70 3.05
C GLY A 16 11.75 1.73 3.54
N LEU A 17 10.61 1.31 4.09
CA LEU A 17 9.60 2.20 4.67
C LEU A 17 10.14 3.02 5.85
N THR A 18 10.97 2.41 6.69
CA THR A 18 11.55 3.07 7.86
C THR A 18 12.59 4.11 7.43
N ILE A 19 13.49 3.76 6.51
CA ILE A 19 14.54 4.67 6.01
C ILE A 19 13.92 5.84 5.24
N SER A 20 12.87 5.60 4.45
CA SER A 20 12.17 6.66 3.70
C SER A 20 11.35 7.60 4.59
N GLY A 21 11.16 7.25 5.87
CA GLY A 21 10.34 8.02 6.80
C GLY A 21 8.84 7.95 6.52
N MET A 22 8.40 7.05 5.63
CA MET A 22 6.97 6.86 5.30
C MET A 22 6.12 6.33 6.46
N VAL A 23 6.77 5.86 7.53
CA VAL A 23 6.11 5.44 8.77
C VAL A 23 5.59 6.64 9.57
N ASN A 24 6.11 7.84 9.30
CA ASN A 24 5.68 9.08 9.96
C ASN A 24 4.54 9.74 9.17
N PRO A 25 3.31 9.84 9.75
CA PRO A 25 2.16 10.46 9.09
C PRO A 25 2.39 11.92 8.71
N GLN A 26 3.19 12.65 9.49
CA GLN A 26 3.48 14.06 9.23
C GLN A 26 4.23 14.28 7.91
N LYS A 27 5.09 13.34 7.50
CA LYS A 27 5.75 13.40 6.20
C LYS A 27 4.76 13.26 5.04
N VAL A 28 3.80 12.35 5.19
CA VAL A 28 2.76 12.14 4.18
C VAL A 28 1.82 13.35 4.11
N LEU A 29 1.41 13.88 5.27
CA LEU A 29 0.57 15.08 5.33
C LEU A 29 1.31 16.31 4.81
N GLY A 30 2.61 16.46 5.08
CA GLY A 30 3.45 17.53 4.53
C GLY A 30 3.55 17.48 3.00
N PHE A 31 3.58 16.28 2.42
CA PHE A 31 3.52 16.11 0.97
C PHE A 31 2.15 16.49 0.39
N LEU A 32 1.05 16.19 1.10
CA LEU A 32 -0.32 16.53 0.68
C LEU A 32 -0.65 18.00 0.89
N ASN A 33 0.06 18.69 1.77
CA ASN A 33 -0.15 20.11 2.07
C ASN A 33 0.56 21.02 1.05
N ILE A 34 -0.02 21.14 -0.13
CA ILE A 34 0.55 21.91 -1.25
C ILE A 34 0.53 23.43 -0.97
N PHE A 35 -0.32 23.89 -0.03
CA PHE A 35 -0.54 25.32 0.21
C PHE A 35 0.36 25.94 1.29
N ASP A 36 1.14 25.12 2.02
CA ASP A 36 2.04 25.56 3.07
C ASP A 36 3.45 24.95 2.85
N ALA A 37 4.20 24.63 3.89
CA ALA A 37 5.54 24.03 3.78
C ALA A 37 5.52 22.64 3.12
N TRP A 38 5.45 22.63 1.78
CA TRP A 38 5.38 21.41 0.98
C TRP A 38 6.69 20.62 1.03
N ASP A 39 6.62 19.34 1.42
CA ASP A 39 7.76 18.42 1.47
C ASP A 39 7.72 17.46 0.27
N PRO A 40 8.55 17.66 -0.77
CA PRO A 40 8.58 16.80 -1.96
C PRO A 40 9.28 15.45 -1.73
N SER A 41 9.78 15.16 -0.53
CA SER A 41 10.58 13.95 -0.26
C SER A 41 9.86 12.65 -0.62
N LEU A 42 8.54 12.60 -0.41
CA LEU A 42 7.71 11.46 -0.76
C LEU A 42 7.64 11.21 -2.28
N MET A 43 7.67 12.25 -3.08
CA MET A 43 7.69 12.15 -4.55
C MET A 43 8.94 11.42 -5.05
N PHE A 44 10.11 11.71 -4.47
CA PHE A 44 11.35 11.03 -4.84
C PHE A 44 11.32 9.55 -4.48
N VAL A 45 10.72 9.19 -3.34
CA VAL A 45 10.53 7.78 -2.96
C VAL A 45 9.62 7.07 -3.96
N MET A 46 8.51 7.69 -4.38
CA MET A 46 7.58 7.12 -5.36
C MET A 46 8.24 6.95 -6.73
N ILE A 47 8.97 7.96 -7.20
CA ILE A 47 9.71 7.90 -8.47
C ILE A 47 10.75 6.79 -8.42
N GLY A 48 11.53 6.69 -7.34
CA GLY A 48 12.52 5.63 -7.15
C GLY A 48 11.90 4.24 -7.18
N ALA A 49 10.76 4.06 -6.53
CA ALA A 49 10.02 2.80 -6.54
C ALA A 49 9.55 2.43 -7.96
N ILE A 50 9.01 3.39 -8.72
CA ILE A 50 8.55 3.17 -10.10
C ILE A 50 9.73 2.83 -11.02
N LEU A 51 10.85 3.54 -10.90
CA LEU A 51 12.04 3.31 -11.72
C LEU A 51 12.64 1.92 -11.52
N ILE A 52 12.57 1.38 -10.32
CA ILE A 52 13.07 0.02 -10.02
C ILE A 52 12.02 -1.03 -10.39
N PHE A 53 10.76 -0.81 -10.00
CA PHE A 53 9.71 -1.81 -10.19
C PHE A 53 9.31 -1.99 -11.66
N SER A 54 9.24 -0.90 -12.43
CA SER A 54 8.74 -0.93 -13.81
C SER A 54 9.57 -1.83 -14.73
N PRO A 55 10.91 -1.69 -14.84
CA PRO A 55 11.71 -2.57 -15.69
C PRO A 55 11.70 -4.02 -15.22
N LEU A 56 11.70 -4.25 -13.90
CA LEU A 56 11.57 -5.59 -13.34
C LEU A 56 10.24 -6.23 -13.71
N HIS A 57 9.13 -5.51 -13.57
CA HIS A 57 7.79 -5.98 -13.94
C HIS A 57 7.72 -6.35 -15.42
N PHE A 58 8.20 -5.50 -16.32
CA PHE A 58 8.21 -5.79 -17.76
C PHE A 58 9.06 -7.00 -18.10
N THR A 59 10.23 -7.16 -17.46
CA THR A 59 11.12 -8.29 -17.68
C THR A 59 10.51 -9.61 -17.19
N PHE A 60 9.90 -9.59 -15.99
CA PHE A 60 9.27 -10.79 -15.43
C PHE A 60 7.95 -11.16 -16.11
N LYS A 61 7.17 -10.18 -16.56
CA LYS A 61 5.92 -10.41 -17.30
C LYS A 61 6.17 -11.12 -18.64
N ARG A 62 7.34 -10.93 -19.26
CA ARG A 62 7.74 -11.65 -20.49
C ARG A 62 8.09 -13.13 -20.25
N LYS A 63 8.38 -13.52 -19.00
CA LYS A 63 8.63 -14.92 -18.66
C LYS A 63 7.29 -15.63 -18.45
N SER A 64 7.15 -16.81 -19.05
CA SER A 64 5.91 -17.61 -18.98
C SER A 64 5.60 -18.14 -17.60
N ARG A 65 6.55 -18.13 -16.66
CA ARG A 65 6.38 -18.65 -15.29
C ARG A 65 7.14 -17.81 -14.27
N PRO A 66 6.56 -17.59 -13.08
CA PRO A 66 7.28 -16.99 -11.94
C PRO A 66 8.36 -17.94 -11.41
N ILE A 67 9.41 -17.39 -10.78
CA ILE A 67 10.55 -18.17 -10.29
C ILE A 67 10.15 -19.13 -9.15
N PHE A 68 9.22 -18.72 -8.29
CA PHE A 68 8.83 -19.44 -7.07
C PHE A 68 7.36 -19.89 -7.03
N ALA A 69 6.60 -19.75 -8.11
CA ALA A 69 5.20 -20.15 -8.19
C ALA A 69 4.89 -20.85 -9.51
N LYS A 70 3.76 -21.56 -9.54
CA LYS A 70 3.36 -22.35 -10.74
C LYS A 70 2.80 -21.49 -11.87
N SER A 71 2.18 -20.37 -11.55
CA SER A 71 1.54 -19.46 -12.51
C SER A 71 1.46 -18.03 -11.96
N PHE A 72 1.38 -17.05 -12.88
CA PHE A 72 1.04 -15.68 -12.52
C PHE A 72 -0.47 -15.55 -12.28
N ILE A 73 -0.85 -15.06 -11.12
CA ILE A 73 -2.24 -14.68 -10.83
C ILE A 73 -2.35 -13.19 -11.09
N LEU A 74 -2.78 -12.84 -12.30
CA LEU A 74 -2.99 -11.45 -12.70
C LEU A 74 -4.49 -11.13 -12.66
N PRO A 75 -4.88 -9.90 -12.26
CA PRO A 75 -6.27 -9.47 -12.33
C PRO A 75 -6.79 -9.55 -13.77
N SER A 76 -7.89 -10.25 -13.96
CA SER A 76 -8.53 -10.39 -15.29
C SER A 76 -9.53 -9.27 -15.58
N LYS A 77 -10.08 -8.62 -14.55
CA LYS A 77 -11.02 -7.51 -14.71
C LYS A 77 -10.29 -6.26 -15.17
N LYS A 78 -10.70 -5.75 -16.33
CA LYS A 78 -10.19 -4.48 -16.92
C LYS A 78 -11.18 -3.34 -16.79
N ASP A 79 -12.42 -3.66 -16.45
CA ASP A 79 -13.51 -2.68 -16.41
C ASP A 79 -13.51 -1.94 -15.08
N VAL A 80 -13.65 -0.61 -15.17
CA VAL A 80 -13.81 0.27 -14.02
C VAL A 80 -15.30 0.24 -13.64
N ASP A 81 -15.63 -0.46 -12.59
CA ASP A 81 -16.99 -0.53 -12.08
C ASP A 81 -17.27 0.57 -11.02
N LYS A 82 -18.56 0.81 -10.75
CA LYS A 82 -18.99 1.80 -9.76
C LYS A 82 -18.46 1.50 -8.35
N ASN A 83 -18.32 0.23 -8.00
CA ASN A 83 -17.85 -0.20 -6.69
C ASN A 83 -16.35 0.15 -6.52
N LEU A 84 -15.57 0.02 -7.60
CA LEU A 84 -14.16 0.43 -7.62
C LEU A 84 -14.03 1.93 -7.41
N ILE A 85 -14.82 2.75 -8.12
CA ILE A 85 -14.79 4.22 -7.98
C ILE A 85 -15.14 4.63 -6.55
N ILE A 86 -16.22 4.08 -5.98
CA ILE A 86 -16.64 4.40 -4.62
C ILE A 86 -15.56 3.97 -3.61
N GLY A 87 -15.02 2.76 -3.74
CA GLY A 87 -14.00 2.23 -2.84
C GLY A 87 -12.70 3.05 -2.87
N THR A 88 -12.21 3.41 -4.06
CA THR A 88 -11.01 4.23 -4.20
C THR A 88 -11.21 5.66 -3.71
N SER A 89 -12.40 6.24 -3.90
CA SER A 89 -12.73 7.57 -3.38
C SER A 89 -12.76 7.59 -1.85
N LEU A 90 -13.41 6.61 -1.22
CA LEU A 90 -13.46 6.47 0.24
C LEU A 90 -12.04 6.24 0.82
N PHE A 91 -11.24 5.39 0.17
CA PHE A 91 -9.86 5.17 0.56
C PHE A 91 -9.03 6.45 0.45
N GLY A 92 -9.16 7.19 -0.66
CA GLY A 92 -8.42 8.43 -0.89
C GLY A 92 -8.77 9.52 0.13
N ILE A 93 -10.04 9.66 0.49
CA ILE A 93 -10.47 10.60 1.55
C ILE A 93 -9.87 10.19 2.90
N GLY A 94 -9.99 8.93 3.28
CA GLY A 94 -9.44 8.42 4.54
C GLY A 94 -7.92 8.59 4.62
N TRP A 95 -7.21 8.28 3.53
CA TRP A 95 -5.76 8.46 3.44
C TRP A 95 -5.35 9.93 3.53
N GLY A 96 -6.05 10.82 2.83
CA GLY A 96 -5.78 12.26 2.85
C GLY A 96 -5.99 12.91 4.23
N LEU A 97 -6.95 12.39 5.03
CA LEU A 97 -7.22 12.89 6.37
C LEU A 97 -6.21 12.39 7.42
N VAL A 98 -5.77 11.14 7.30
CA VAL A 98 -4.94 10.48 8.32
C VAL A 98 -3.44 10.50 7.97
N GLY A 99 -3.09 10.53 6.69
CA GLY A 99 -1.71 10.46 6.21
C GLY A 99 -1.03 9.11 6.43
N LEU A 100 -1.79 8.03 6.69
CA LEU A 100 -1.26 6.68 6.92
C LEU A 100 -1.73 5.71 5.83
N CYS A 101 -0.75 5.08 5.16
CA CYS A 101 -1.04 3.94 4.30
C CYS A 101 -1.08 2.63 5.10
N PRO A 102 -1.81 1.59 4.64
CA PRO A 102 -1.90 0.30 5.32
C PRO A 102 -0.54 -0.36 5.62
N GLY A 103 0.41 -0.31 4.68
CA GLY A 103 1.75 -0.89 4.87
C GLY A 103 2.54 -0.23 6.00
N PRO A 104 2.81 1.09 5.91
CA PRO A 104 3.42 1.86 6.99
C PRO A 104 2.70 1.74 8.33
N ALA A 105 1.36 1.69 8.35
CA ALA A 105 0.59 1.53 9.58
C ALA A 105 0.90 0.21 10.30
N ILE A 106 1.01 -0.90 9.56
CA ILE A 106 1.40 -2.21 10.11
C ILE A 106 2.83 -2.16 10.64
N SER A 107 3.75 -1.52 9.93
CA SER A 107 5.14 -1.35 10.39
C SER A 107 5.23 -0.46 11.63
N ALA A 108 4.35 0.53 11.75
CA ALA A 108 4.30 1.47 12.87
C ALA A 108 3.72 0.87 14.18
N ILE A 109 3.15 -0.33 14.14
CA ILE A 109 2.65 -1.03 15.34
C ILE A 109 3.74 -1.17 16.40
N SER A 110 4.99 -1.37 15.96
CA SER A 110 6.16 -1.50 16.86
C SER A 110 6.49 -0.24 17.67
N PHE A 111 5.96 0.92 17.31
CA PHE A 111 6.16 2.18 18.07
C PHE A 111 5.22 2.35 19.27
N PHE A 112 4.35 1.39 19.54
CA PHE A 112 3.43 1.38 20.68
C PHE A 112 2.56 2.64 20.83
N ASN A 113 2.14 3.23 19.69
CA ASN A 113 1.28 4.41 19.68
C ASN A 113 -0.20 4.00 19.57
N ILE A 114 -1.02 4.47 20.52
CA ILE A 114 -2.45 4.12 20.57
C ILE A 114 -3.21 4.54 19.30
N ASN A 115 -2.85 5.65 18.68
CA ASN A 115 -3.49 6.12 17.46
C ASN A 115 -3.25 5.17 16.29
N VAL A 116 -2.06 4.56 16.22
CA VAL A 116 -1.72 3.56 15.20
C VAL A 116 -2.53 2.28 15.40
N TYR A 117 -2.68 1.83 16.65
CA TYR A 117 -3.51 0.66 16.96
C TYR A 117 -4.98 0.87 16.59
N LEU A 118 -5.53 2.05 16.92
CA LEU A 118 -6.90 2.40 16.55
C LEU A 118 -7.06 2.45 15.02
N PHE A 119 -6.11 3.07 14.32
CA PHE A 119 -6.12 3.10 12.85
C PHE A 119 -6.13 1.70 12.24
N VAL A 120 -5.24 0.83 12.68
CA VAL A 120 -5.14 -0.56 12.19
C VAL A 120 -6.42 -1.34 12.48
N LEU A 121 -7.00 -1.17 13.68
CA LEU A 121 -8.26 -1.80 14.05
C LEU A 121 -9.39 -1.36 13.09
N PHE A 122 -9.58 -0.05 12.89
CA PHE A 122 -10.59 0.47 11.97
C PHE A 122 -10.32 0.08 10.50
N MET A 123 -9.06 -0.04 10.11
CA MET A 123 -8.67 -0.54 8.79
C MET A 123 -9.19 -1.97 8.57
N PHE A 124 -8.96 -2.89 9.54
CA PHE A 124 -9.47 -4.26 9.44
C PHE A 124 -11.00 -4.32 9.46
N VAL A 125 -11.65 -3.50 10.28
CA VAL A 125 -13.13 -3.38 10.27
C VAL A 125 -13.61 -2.92 8.89
N GLY A 126 -12.97 -1.93 8.29
CA GLY A 126 -13.28 -1.45 6.95
C GLY A 126 -13.12 -2.53 5.87
N PHE A 127 -12.06 -3.31 5.90
CA PHE A 127 -11.87 -4.46 5.00
C PHE A 127 -12.95 -5.52 5.17
N TYR A 128 -13.29 -5.85 6.40
CA TYR A 128 -14.34 -6.83 6.68
C TYR A 128 -15.71 -6.36 6.19
N LEU A 129 -16.10 -5.13 6.48
CA LEU A 129 -17.35 -4.54 6.01
C LEU A 129 -17.41 -4.44 4.49
N GLY A 130 -16.32 -4.01 3.84
CA GLY A 130 -16.24 -3.94 2.38
C GLY A 130 -16.45 -5.29 1.72
N ASN A 131 -15.77 -6.32 2.23
CA ASN A 131 -15.93 -7.70 1.74
C ASN A 131 -17.34 -8.24 1.97
N PHE A 132 -17.92 -7.96 3.13
CA PHE A 132 -19.30 -8.37 3.46
C PHE A 132 -20.34 -7.75 2.53
N ILE A 133 -20.20 -6.44 2.24
CA ILE A 133 -21.10 -5.73 1.31
C ILE A 133 -20.97 -6.27 -0.12
N GLN A 134 -19.73 -6.56 -0.54
CA GLN A 134 -19.47 -7.09 -1.88
C GLN A 134 -20.06 -8.49 -2.06
N ASN A 135 -19.92 -9.36 -1.06
CA ASN A 135 -20.48 -10.72 -1.11
C ASN A 135 -22.02 -10.75 -1.08
N ARG A 136 -22.70 -9.72 -0.55
CA ARG A 136 -24.17 -9.63 -0.62
C ARG A 136 -24.70 -9.18 -1.98
N LYS A 137 -23.87 -8.58 -2.83
CA LYS A 137 -24.25 -8.09 -4.16
C LYS A 137 -24.01 -9.09 -5.30
N ASN A 138 -23.29 -10.18 -5.03
CA ASN A 138 -23.11 -11.32 -5.92
C ASN A 138 -24.06 -12.46 -5.55
#